data_2e6499c2a50707eb8ac0193d5fd2d846
#
_entry.id   2e6499c2a50707eb8ac0193d5fd2d846
#
_cell.length_a   1.000
_cell.length_b   1.000
_cell.length_c   1.000
_cell.angle_alpha   90.00
_cell.angle_beta   90.00
_cell.angle_gamma   90.00
#
_symmetry.space_group_name_H-M   'P 1'
#
loop_
_entity.id
_entity.type
_entity.pdbx_description
1 polymer ?
#
loop_
_entity_poly.entity_id
_entity_poly.type
_entity_poly.pdbx_seq_one_letter_code
_entity_poly.pdbx_strand_id
1 'polypeptide(L)'
;MRARILNASAGSGKTYQLAYKYVRDVVEQPTLYRHILAVTFTNKATEEMRSRILSEIHTLASGGKSGYLASLCAELSLDERTVRTRAREARTRILHDYSRFTILTIDTFFQRILRAFIQELGLDLNYNVEIETASVLSKSADALVEQIRIDEELQRWLTAFVQERIEDGKRWDVREGILALGNEIFKESNRETLSAERSKAELNRIVGKATGRAKAGKKEFQELGVRAMNLMNTAGVTTADFTGKSRSFAGYFAAAAAGEIKAPTATVRKMSATTEGWCAKDSPALPLVAELQPLLAELCARYDRSIRFWNTTDLLRENYRSFALLQDLYGKVRQMCSDENVMMLSETKNILSEFIRHNDAPFIYEKVGNRYDRFMIDEFQDTSTREWENFLPLLGNAMAQSEQTSVLIVGDIKQSIYRWRGGDWEILHRRAARELGEASTETIHLKENFRSLPLVVEFNNRMIGKVVESDNTALNQLLAQAPPHALGGKAREELRDTLQEAYREHAQSARKKGLHPGYVNITHYAGEPPLIEPVSYTHLRAHETLRHLV
;
A
#
# COMPACT_ATOMS: atom_id res chain seq x y z
N MET A 1 -21.53 -20.71 8.32
CA MET A 1 -20.53 -19.66 7.99
C MET A 1 -21.20 -18.30 8.02
N ARG A 2 -20.69 -17.36 8.84
CA ARG A 2 -21.27 -16.03 9.06
C ARG A 2 -20.67 -14.95 8.16
N ALA A 3 -19.42 -15.17 7.72
CA ALA A 3 -18.75 -14.33 6.73
C ALA A 3 -18.34 -15.16 5.51
N ARG A 4 -18.37 -14.52 4.33
CA ARG A 4 -17.91 -15.10 3.07
C ARG A 4 -17.00 -14.12 2.35
N ILE A 5 -15.83 -14.59 1.95
CA ILE A 5 -14.84 -13.83 1.17
C ILE A 5 -14.77 -14.44 -0.22
N LEU A 6 -15.10 -13.67 -1.25
CA LEU A 6 -14.98 -14.08 -2.64
C LEU A 6 -13.72 -13.49 -3.26
N ASN A 7 -12.71 -14.32 -3.44
CA ASN A 7 -11.52 -13.98 -4.23
C ASN A 7 -11.84 -14.19 -5.70
N ALA A 8 -11.96 -13.09 -6.43
CA ALA A 8 -12.60 -13.06 -7.73
C ALA A 8 -11.76 -12.32 -8.76
N SER A 9 -11.04 -13.06 -9.61
CA SER A 9 -10.23 -12.47 -10.69
C SER A 9 -11.06 -11.65 -11.70
N ALA A 10 -10.40 -10.85 -12.53
CA ALA A 10 -11.06 -10.06 -13.56
C ALA A 10 -11.95 -10.93 -14.45
N GLY A 11 -13.19 -10.48 -14.68
CA GLY A 11 -14.16 -11.22 -15.52
C GLY A 11 -14.83 -12.42 -14.85
N SER A 12 -14.58 -12.71 -13.57
CA SER A 12 -15.19 -13.85 -12.85
C SER A 12 -16.63 -13.59 -12.36
N GLY A 13 -17.19 -12.40 -12.63
CA GLY A 13 -18.55 -12.09 -12.24
C GLY A 13 -18.70 -11.52 -10.82
N LYS A 14 -17.69 -10.85 -10.25
CA LYS A 14 -17.75 -10.19 -8.93
C LYS A 14 -19.08 -9.45 -8.71
N THR A 15 -19.35 -8.46 -9.52
CA THR A 15 -20.56 -7.62 -9.41
C THR A 15 -21.85 -8.41 -9.62
N TYR A 16 -21.80 -9.49 -10.43
CA TYR A 16 -22.94 -10.40 -10.62
C TYR A 16 -23.26 -11.14 -9.31
N GLN A 17 -22.26 -11.71 -8.67
CA GLN A 17 -22.43 -12.46 -7.41
C GLN A 17 -22.92 -11.58 -6.27
N LEU A 18 -22.40 -10.34 -6.19
CA LEU A 18 -22.81 -9.38 -5.18
C LEU A 18 -24.26 -8.93 -5.40
N ALA A 19 -24.61 -8.56 -6.63
CA ALA A 19 -25.98 -8.20 -6.98
C ALA A 19 -26.96 -9.37 -6.80
N TYR A 20 -26.54 -10.60 -7.16
CA TYR A 20 -27.32 -11.81 -6.93
C TYR A 20 -27.61 -12.00 -5.44
N LYS A 21 -26.60 -11.91 -4.59
CA LYS A 21 -26.75 -12.08 -3.13
C LYS A 21 -27.70 -11.01 -2.56
N TYR A 22 -27.57 -9.75 -3.01
CA TYR A 22 -28.47 -8.68 -2.60
C TYR A 22 -29.92 -9.00 -2.98
N VAL A 23 -30.16 -9.34 -4.26
CA VAL A 23 -31.49 -9.69 -4.77
C VAL A 23 -32.06 -10.90 -4.05
N ARG A 24 -31.24 -11.93 -3.81
CA ARG A 24 -31.62 -13.13 -3.06
C ARG A 24 -32.11 -12.77 -1.65
N ASP A 25 -31.37 -11.96 -0.91
CA ASP A 25 -31.72 -11.57 0.46
C ASP A 25 -33.02 -10.75 0.51
N VAL A 26 -33.21 -9.85 -0.48
CA VAL A 26 -34.43 -9.04 -0.58
C VAL A 26 -35.65 -9.86 -1.08
N VAL A 27 -35.44 -10.89 -1.90
CA VAL A 27 -36.52 -11.82 -2.29
C VAL A 27 -36.87 -12.77 -1.14
N GLU A 28 -35.89 -13.20 -0.35
CA GLU A 28 -36.13 -13.99 0.86
C GLU A 28 -36.99 -13.19 1.86
N GLN A 29 -36.63 -11.93 2.09
CA GLN A 29 -37.33 -11.03 3.01
C GLN A 29 -37.39 -9.60 2.42
N PRO A 30 -38.52 -9.16 1.84
CA PRO A 30 -38.64 -7.86 1.15
C PRO A 30 -38.35 -6.61 1.99
N THR A 31 -38.35 -6.70 3.30
CA THR A 31 -38.04 -5.59 4.21
C THR A 31 -36.54 -5.46 4.50
N LEU A 32 -35.74 -6.48 4.17
CA LEU A 32 -34.32 -6.57 4.55
C LEU A 32 -33.46 -5.50 3.87
N TYR A 33 -33.89 -4.91 2.72
CA TYR A 33 -33.15 -3.85 2.04
C TYR A 33 -32.78 -2.68 2.96
N ARG A 34 -33.56 -2.43 4.01
CA ARG A 34 -33.30 -1.38 5.02
C ARG A 34 -32.08 -1.68 5.89
N HIS A 35 -31.77 -2.98 6.03
CA HIS A 35 -30.72 -3.50 6.89
C HIS A 35 -29.51 -4.02 6.13
N ILE A 36 -29.47 -3.82 4.80
CA ILE A 36 -28.33 -4.15 3.96
C ILE A 36 -27.52 -2.90 3.71
N LEU A 37 -26.24 -2.94 4.03
CA LEU A 37 -25.25 -1.98 3.58
C LEU A 37 -24.37 -2.59 2.50
N ALA A 38 -24.43 -2.05 1.29
CA ALA A 38 -23.51 -2.38 0.22
C ALA A 38 -22.55 -1.20 -0.01
N VAL A 39 -21.25 -1.46 0.02
CA VAL A 39 -20.23 -0.43 -0.18
C VAL A 39 -19.27 -0.79 -1.29
N THR A 40 -18.83 0.24 -2.02
CA THR A 40 -17.83 0.13 -3.10
C THR A 40 -16.76 1.19 -2.93
N PHE A 41 -15.69 1.09 -3.73
CA PHE A 41 -14.60 2.06 -3.67
C PHE A 41 -14.88 3.37 -4.44
N THR A 42 -15.67 3.33 -5.53
CA THR A 42 -15.91 4.50 -6.40
C THR A 42 -17.38 4.80 -6.60
N ASN A 43 -17.71 6.09 -6.82
CA ASN A 43 -19.07 6.50 -7.13
C ASN A 43 -19.64 5.79 -8.39
N LYS A 44 -18.79 5.57 -9.41
CA LYS A 44 -19.19 4.85 -10.62
C LYS A 44 -19.59 3.41 -10.32
N ALA A 45 -18.79 2.69 -9.53
CA ALA A 45 -19.10 1.32 -9.13
C ALA A 45 -20.38 1.26 -8.28
N THR A 46 -20.59 2.25 -7.40
CA THR A 46 -21.82 2.40 -6.61
C THR A 46 -23.04 2.51 -7.51
N GLU A 47 -23.00 3.37 -8.53
CA GLU A 47 -24.10 3.58 -9.46
C GLU A 47 -24.36 2.35 -10.34
N GLU A 48 -23.32 1.71 -10.83
CA GLU A 48 -23.42 0.45 -11.59
C GLU A 48 -24.05 -0.68 -10.76
N MET A 49 -23.66 -0.81 -9.50
CA MET A 49 -24.22 -1.81 -8.57
C MET A 49 -25.70 -1.50 -8.29
N ARG A 50 -26.02 -0.25 -7.97
CA ARG A 50 -27.40 0.22 -7.72
C ARG A 50 -28.31 -0.05 -8.90
N SER A 51 -27.88 0.37 -10.09
CA SER A 51 -28.62 0.18 -11.33
C SER A 51 -28.86 -1.30 -11.64
N ARG A 52 -27.84 -2.14 -11.46
CA ARG A 52 -27.94 -3.58 -11.68
C ARG A 52 -28.95 -4.25 -10.74
N ILE A 53 -28.85 -3.97 -9.43
CA ILE A 53 -29.77 -4.53 -8.44
C ILE A 53 -31.22 -4.13 -8.73
N LEU A 54 -31.45 -2.83 -8.98
CA LEU A 54 -32.81 -2.34 -9.29
C LEU A 54 -33.35 -2.92 -10.60
N SER A 55 -32.51 -3.03 -11.63
CA SER A 55 -32.90 -3.64 -12.92
C SER A 55 -33.29 -5.10 -12.76
N GLU A 56 -32.55 -5.88 -11.99
CA GLU A 56 -32.86 -7.30 -11.76
C GLU A 56 -34.12 -7.48 -10.93
N ILE A 57 -34.30 -6.71 -9.86
CA ILE A 57 -35.58 -6.70 -9.08
C ILE A 57 -36.76 -6.30 -9.98
N HIS A 58 -36.59 -5.30 -10.85
CA HIS A 58 -37.62 -4.87 -11.79
C HIS A 58 -37.96 -5.98 -12.78
N THR A 59 -36.96 -6.62 -13.37
CA THR A 59 -37.13 -7.72 -14.34
C THR A 59 -37.89 -8.90 -13.71
N LEU A 60 -37.52 -9.31 -12.50
CA LEU A 60 -38.24 -10.35 -11.75
C LEU A 60 -39.71 -9.93 -11.48
N ALA A 61 -39.91 -8.71 -10.99
CA ALA A 61 -41.22 -8.18 -10.63
C ALA A 61 -42.17 -8.05 -11.85
N SER A 62 -41.63 -7.74 -13.03
CA SER A 62 -42.38 -7.53 -14.29
C SER A 62 -42.62 -8.83 -15.05
N GLY A 63 -42.14 -9.96 -14.60
CA GLY A 63 -42.26 -11.24 -15.31
C GLY A 63 -41.26 -11.46 -16.45
N GLY A 64 -40.25 -10.57 -16.56
CA GLY A 64 -39.18 -10.69 -17.56
C GLY A 64 -38.24 -11.89 -17.35
N LYS A 65 -37.38 -12.13 -18.35
CA LYS A 65 -36.32 -13.16 -18.24
C LYS A 65 -35.18 -12.64 -17.42
N SER A 66 -35.01 -13.15 -16.20
CA SER A 66 -33.84 -12.87 -15.33
C SER A 66 -32.95 -14.07 -15.26
N GLY A 67 -31.61 -13.82 -15.34
CA GLY A 67 -30.61 -14.87 -15.12
C GLY A 67 -30.56 -15.40 -13.68
N TYR A 68 -31.19 -14.69 -12.74
CA TYR A 68 -31.21 -15.08 -11.32
C TYR A 68 -32.37 -16.01 -10.96
N LEU A 69 -33.45 -16.05 -11.75
CA LEU A 69 -34.70 -16.69 -11.38
C LEU A 69 -34.53 -18.16 -11.01
N ALA A 70 -33.89 -18.94 -11.87
CA ALA A 70 -33.70 -20.39 -11.63
C ALA A 70 -32.89 -20.65 -10.35
N SER A 71 -31.82 -19.88 -10.13
CA SER A 71 -30.98 -20.00 -8.93
C SER A 71 -31.73 -19.57 -7.67
N LEU A 72 -32.54 -18.51 -7.73
CA LEU A 72 -33.37 -18.05 -6.62
C LEU A 72 -34.41 -19.10 -6.22
N CYS A 73 -35.09 -19.71 -7.20
CA CYS A 73 -36.06 -20.76 -6.94
C CYS A 73 -35.41 -21.99 -6.26
N ALA A 74 -34.26 -22.39 -6.76
CA ALA A 74 -33.53 -23.53 -6.20
C ALA A 74 -32.98 -23.26 -4.80
N GLU A 75 -32.32 -22.12 -4.60
CA GLU A 75 -31.65 -21.79 -3.33
C GLU A 75 -32.64 -21.48 -2.20
N LEU A 76 -33.73 -20.75 -2.52
CA LEU A 76 -34.75 -20.39 -1.54
C LEU A 76 -35.85 -21.46 -1.39
N SER A 77 -35.83 -22.51 -2.21
CA SER A 77 -36.90 -23.53 -2.28
C SER A 77 -38.28 -22.88 -2.51
N LEU A 78 -38.34 -21.88 -3.39
CA LEU A 78 -39.56 -21.15 -3.74
C LEU A 78 -39.95 -21.41 -5.18
N ASP A 79 -41.26 -21.39 -5.45
CA ASP A 79 -41.80 -21.39 -6.82
C ASP A 79 -41.60 -20.01 -7.50
N GLU A 80 -41.59 -20.01 -8.82
CA GLU A 80 -41.41 -18.79 -9.63
C GLU A 80 -42.42 -17.70 -9.28
N ARG A 81 -43.68 -18.05 -9.06
CA ARG A 81 -44.75 -17.10 -8.72
C ARG A 81 -44.45 -16.37 -7.41
N THR A 82 -43.99 -17.09 -6.41
CA THR A 82 -43.60 -16.53 -5.09
C THR A 82 -42.40 -15.63 -5.21
N VAL A 83 -41.35 -16.05 -5.93
CA VAL A 83 -40.14 -15.23 -6.17
C VAL A 83 -40.56 -13.91 -6.84
N ARG A 84 -41.39 -13.94 -7.89
CA ARG A 84 -41.85 -12.74 -8.60
C ARG A 84 -42.75 -11.84 -7.74
N THR A 85 -43.58 -12.43 -6.89
CA THR A 85 -44.44 -11.67 -5.97
C THR A 85 -43.60 -10.94 -4.93
N ARG A 86 -42.63 -11.61 -4.32
CA ARG A 86 -41.71 -10.98 -3.35
C ARG A 86 -40.82 -9.93 -4.02
N ALA A 87 -40.35 -10.16 -5.24
CA ALA A 87 -39.60 -9.16 -6.00
C ALA A 87 -40.46 -7.89 -6.28
N ARG A 88 -41.75 -8.05 -6.57
CA ARG A 88 -42.66 -6.93 -6.75
C ARG A 88 -42.87 -6.14 -5.45
N GLU A 89 -43.04 -6.85 -4.34
CA GLU A 89 -43.13 -6.24 -3.02
C GLU A 89 -41.83 -5.48 -2.67
N ALA A 90 -40.66 -6.10 -2.84
CA ALA A 90 -39.38 -5.49 -2.61
C ALA A 90 -39.19 -4.21 -3.45
N ARG A 91 -39.51 -4.26 -4.77
CA ARG A 91 -39.45 -3.10 -5.65
C ARG A 91 -40.32 -1.96 -5.13
N THR A 92 -41.56 -2.25 -4.76
CA THR A 92 -42.51 -1.24 -4.28
C THR A 92 -41.99 -0.61 -2.98
N ARG A 93 -41.51 -1.43 -2.03
CA ARG A 93 -40.98 -0.94 -0.77
C ARG A 93 -39.72 -0.08 -0.95
N ILE A 94 -38.79 -0.50 -1.80
CA ILE A 94 -37.58 0.26 -2.10
C ILE A 94 -37.90 1.61 -2.73
N LEU A 95 -38.85 1.66 -3.69
CA LEU A 95 -39.22 2.90 -4.35
C LEU A 95 -39.96 3.89 -3.41
N HIS A 96 -40.73 3.38 -2.45
CA HIS A 96 -41.39 4.23 -1.44
C HIS A 96 -40.49 4.73 -0.35
N ASP A 97 -39.41 4.02 -0.06
CA ASP A 97 -38.46 4.37 1.02
C ASP A 97 -37.00 4.25 0.52
N TYR A 98 -36.75 4.98 -0.57
CA TYR A 98 -35.49 4.91 -1.31
C TYR A 98 -34.26 5.34 -0.47
N SER A 99 -34.45 6.22 0.51
CA SER A 99 -33.40 6.69 1.42
C SER A 99 -32.76 5.58 2.23
N ARG A 100 -33.47 4.49 2.48
CA ARG A 100 -32.98 3.31 3.20
C ARG A 100 -32.40 2.22 2.29
N PHE A 101 -32.44 2.41 0.98
CA PHE A 101 -31.74 1.58 0.01
C PHE A 101 -30.27 1.98 -0.04
N THR A 102 -29.46 1.43 0.86
CA THR A 102 -28.13 1.92 1.18
C THR A 102 -27.06 1.21 0.34
N ILE A 103 -26.69 1.83 -0.77
CA ILE A 103 -25.54 1.46 -1.61
C ILE A 103 -24.69 2.71 -1.78
N LEU A 104 -23.46 2.71 -1.22
CA LEU A 104 -22.63 3.90 -1.04
C LEU A 104 -21.17 3.61 -1.34
N THR A 105 -20.35 4.65 -1.43
CA THR A 105 -18.91 4.47 -1.31
C THR A 105 -18.52 4.31 0.18
N ILE A 106 -17.38 3.66 0.43
CA ILE A 106 -16.83 3.50 1.78
C ILE A 106 -16.70 4.87 2.47
N ASP A 107 -16.15 5.86 1.77
CA ASP A 107 -16.00 7.22 2.29
C ASP A 107 -17.36 7.86 2.67
N THR A 108 -18.37 7.72 1.82
CA THR A 108 -19.71 8.27 2.09
C THR A 108 -20.35 7.61 3.31
N PHE A 109 -20.15 6.31 3.50
CA PHE A 109 -20.67 5.60 4.67
C PHE A 109 -20.03 6.14 5.96
N PHE A 110 -18.70 6.23 6.00
CA PHE A 110 -18.01 6.76 7.17
C PHE A 110 -18.30 8.23 7.44
N GLN A 111 -18.50 9.05 6.41
CA GLN A 111 -18.99 10.42 6.58
C GLN A 111 -20.39 10.48 7.22
N ARG A 112 -21.29 9.56 6.89
CA ARG A 112 -22.61 9.50 7.55
C ARG A 112 -22.49 9.18 9.04
N ILE A 113 -21.61 8.22 9.39
CA ILE A 113 -21.36 7.92 10.79
C ILE A 113 -20.78 9.16 11.47
N LEU A 114 -19.73 9.76 10.93
CA LEU A 114 -19.09 10.93 11.49
C LEU A 114 -20.09 12.08 11.74
N ARG A 115 -20.96 12.37 10.77
CA ARG A 115 -22.01 13.40 10.91
C ARG A 115 -22.99 13.10 12.04
N ALA A 116 -23.30 11.84 12.29
CA ALA A 116 -24.17 11.45 13.38
C ALA A 116 -23.52 11.67 14.76
N PHE A 117 -22.20 11.79 14.83
CA PHE A 117 -21.40 11.94 16.04
C PHE A 117 -20.70 13.29 16.19
N ILE A 118 -21.08 14.28 15.41
CA ILE A 118 -20.47 15.62 15.42
C ILE A 118 -20.42 16.21 16.83
N GLN A 119 -21.53 16.14 17.57
CA GLN A 119 -21.62 16.72 18.90
C GLN A 119 -20.73 15.99 19.91
N GLU A 120 -20.69 14.68 19.87
CA GLU A 120 -19.87 13.84 20.74
C GLU A 120 -18.38 14.02 20.47
N LEU A 121 -18.02 14.34 19.22
CA LEU A 121 -16.65 14.62 18.81
C LEU A 121 -16.23 16.06 19.13
N GLY A 122 -17.11 16.89 19.70
CA GLY A 122 -16.83 18.30 19.97
C GLY A 122 -16.63 19.16 18.73
N LEU A 123 -17.18 18.71 17.58
CA LEU A 123 -17.10 19.41 16.31
C LEU A 123 -18.31 20.35 16.15
N ASP A 124 -18.13 21.42 15.38
CA ASP A 124 -19.23 22.33 15.08
C ASP A 124 -20.23 21.66 14.11
N LEU A 125 -21.53 21.90 14.32
CA LEU A 125 -22.61 21.36 13.49
C LEU A 125 -22.51 21.79 12.01
N ASN A 126 -21.86 22.89 11.73
CA ASN A 126 -21.72 23.48 10.39
C ASN A 126 -20.35 23.24 9.74
N TYR A 127 -19.61 22.20 10.15
CA TYR A 127 -18.34 21.93 9.50
C TYR A 127 -18.52 21.51 8.03
N ASN A 128 -17.62 21.98 7.19
CA ASN A 128 -17.53 21.58 5.81
C ASN A 128 -16.47 20.49 5.63
N VAL A 129 -16.78 19.46 4.85
CA VAL A 129 -15.77 18.47 4.46
C VAL A 129 -15.04 18.99 3.22
N GLU A 130 -13.76 19.31 3.39
CA GLU A 130 -12.91 19.75 2.28
C GLU A 130 -12.23 18.55 1.63
N ILE A 131 -12.41 18.43 0.34
CA ILE A 131 -11.85 17.37 -0.48
C ILE A 131 -10.57 17.85 -1.17
N GLU A 132 -10.47 19.16 -1.42
CA GLU A 132 -9.37 19.76 -2.15
C GLU A 132 -8.19 20.10 -1.24
N THR A 133 -7.34 19.09 -1.02
CA THR A 133 -6.15 19.22 -0.17
C THR A 133 -5.18 20.31 -0.64
N ALA A 134 -5.13 20.58 -1.95
CA ALA A 134 -4.21 21.58 -2.53
C ALA A 134 -4.50 23.01 -2.06
N SER A 135 -5.78 23.38 -1.94
CA SER A 135 -6.19 24.71 -1.46
C SER A 135 -5.79 24.92 0.00
N VAL A 136 -6.12 23.95 0.85
CA VAL A 136 -5.78 23.96 2.28
C VAL A 136 -4.27 24.03 2.47
N LEU A 137 -3.52 23.20 1.73
CA LEU A 137 -2.07 23.16 1.79
C LEU A 137 -1.44 24.50 1.37
N SER A 138 -1.94 25.10 0.28
CA SER A 138 -1.45 26.39 -0.21
C SER A 138 -1.64 27.50 0.83
N LYS A 139 -2.85 27.65 1.38
CA LYS A 139 -3.14 28.63 2.43
C LYS A 139 -2.28 28.41 3.69
N SER A 140 -2.13 27.14 4.10
CA SER A 140 -1.32 26.81 5.27
C SER A 140 0.17 27.08 5.04
N ALA A 141 0.67 26.85 3.84
CA ALA A 141 2.05 27.17 3.47
C ALA A 141 2.28 28.70 3.48
N ASP A 142 1.33 29.48 2.96
CA ASP A 142 1.39 30.94 2.98
C ASP A 142 1.37 31.47 4.42
N ALA A 143 0.52 30.93 5.28
CA ALA A 143 0.49 31.27 6.71
C ALA A 143 1.80 30.90 7.45
N LEU A 144 2.42 29.77 7.09
CA LEU A 144 3.72 29.37 7.64
C LEU A 144 4.83 30.35 7.20
N VAL A 145 4.82 30.76 5.93
CA VAL A 145 5.77 31.75 5.40
C VAL A 145 5.59 33.12 6.08
N GLU A 146 4.37 33.56 6.35
CA GLU A 146 4.12 34.79 7.10
C GLU A 146 4.64 34.70 8.55
N GLN A 147 4.54 33.55 9.19
CA GLN A 147 5.06 33.36 10.55
C GLN A 147 6.57 33.54 10.66
N ILE A 148 7.34 33.32 9.58
CA ILE A 148 8.80 33.54 9.54
C ILE A 148 9.18 34.96 9.99
N ARG A 149 8.32 35.92 9.76
CA ARG A 149 8.58 37.34 10.10
C ARG A 149 8.64 37.61 11.60
N ILE A 150 8.00 36.76 12.41
CA ILE A 150 7.84 36.96 13.86
C ILE A 150 8.46 35.85 14.69
N ASP A 151 8.79 34.69 14.08
CA ASP A 151 9.35 33.53 14.75
C ASP A 151 10.83 33.35 14.39
N GLU A 152 11.71 33.81 15.28
CA GLU A 152 13.18 33.73 15.09
C GLU A 152 13.70 32.28 15.02
N GLU A 153 13.05 31.31 15.69
CA GLU A 153 13.46 29.91 15.64
C GLU A 153 13.14 29.33 14.25
N LEU A 154 11.94 29.58 13.74
CA LEU A 154 11.53 29.18 12.41
C LEU A 154 12.39 29.84 11.33
N GLN A 155 12.71 31.14 11.48
CA GLN A 155 13.59 31.88 10.57
C GLN A 155 14.98 31.24 10.49
N ARG A 156 15.61 30.96 11.64
CA ARG A 156 16.93 30.31 11.69
C ARG A 156 16.89 28.91 11.08
N TRP A 157 15.82 28.16 11.33
CA TRP A 157 15.64 26.83 10.80
C TRP A 157 15.50 26.82 9.28
N LEU A 158 14.67 27.71 8.73
CA LEU A 158 14.48 27.86 7.28
C LEU A 158 15.74 28.37 6.57
N THR A 159 16.45 29.31 7.18
CA THR A 159 17.72 29.80 6.63
C THR A 159 18.72 28.65 6.47
N ALA A 160 18.87 27.82 7.50
CA ALA A 160 19.75 26.66 7.45
C ALA A 160 19.27 25.60 6.43
N PHE A 161 17.97 25.39 6.31
CA PHE A 161 17.38 24.49 5.31
C PHE A 161 17.66 24.96 3.88
N VAL A 162 17.49 26.27 3.60
CA VAL A 162 17.78 26.86 2.28
C VAL A 162 19.26 26.76 1.94
N GLN A 163 20.13 27.05 2.91
CA GLN A 163 21.59 26.93 2.71
C GLN A 163 22.01 25.51 2.34
N GLU A 164 21.50 24.52 3.07
CA GLU A 164 21.77 23.10 2.75
C GLU A 164 21.29 22.73 1.33
N ARG A 165 20.12 23.21 0.92
CA ARG A 165 19.59 22.94 -0.42
C ARG A 165 20.42 23.61 -1.53
N ILE A 166 20.91 24.82 -1.30
CA ILE A 166 21.81 25.52 -2.23
C ILE A 166 23.14 24.78 -2.35
N GLU A 167 23.72 24.33 -1.24
CA GLU A 167 24.96 23.55 -1.21
C GLU A 167 24.80 22.22 -1.97
N ASP A 168 23.62 21.58 -1.87
CA ASP A 168 23.26 20.36 -2.62
C ASP A 168 22.92 20.61 -4.09
N GLY A 169 22.95 21.87 -4.58
CA GLY A 169 22.58 22.23 -5.95
C GLY A 169 21.08 22.11 -6.25
N LYS A 170 20.23 22.03 -5.22
CA LYS A 170 18.77 21.92 -5.33
C LYS A 170 18.12 23.32 -5.41
N ARG A 171 16.90 23.39 -5.95
CA ARG A 171 16.12 24.64 -5.94
C ARG A 171 15.90 25.15 -4.52
N TRP A 172 15.99 26.47 -4.34
CA TRP A 172 15.87 27.15 -3.06
C TRP A 172 14.49 27.75 -2.77
N ASP A 173 13.52 27.62 -3.69
CA ASP A 173 12.15 28.09 -3.43
C ASP A 173 11.56 27.33 -2.24
N VAL A 174 11.48 28.06 -1.13
CA VAL A 174 10.99 27.51 0.16
C VAL A 174 9.54 27.09 0.05
N ARG A 175 8.70 27.90 -0.62
CA ARG A 175 7.27 27.65 -0.77
C ARG A 175 7.02 26.38 -1.60
N GLU A 176 7.67 26.29 -2.75
CA GLU A 176 7.58 25.10 -3.62
C GLU A 176 8.07 23.84 -2.89
N GLY A 177 9.16 23.96 -2.14
CA GLY A 177 9.70 22.87 -1.31
C GLY A 177 8.74 22.43 -0.20
N ILE A 178 8.08 23.38 0.47
CA ILE A 178 7.07 23.09 1.52
C ILE A 178 5.84 22.43 0.88
N LEU A 179 5.35 22.91 -0.25
CA LEU A 179 4.20 22.35 -0.95
C LEU A 179 4.48 20.93 -1.45
N ALA A 180 5.68 20.69 -1.99
CA ALA A 180 6.09 19.36 -2.43
C ALA A 180 6.09 18.32 -1.28
N LEU A 181 6.56 18.75 -0.08
CA LEU A 181 6.52 17.93 1.13
C LEU A 181 5.10 17.82 1.70
N GLY A 182 4.28 18.84 1.53
CA GLY A 182 2.97 18.97 2.17
C GLY A 182 1.99 17.84 1.80
N ASN A 183 2.12 17.24 0.63
CA ASN A 183 1.32 16.10 0.23
C ASN A 183 1.56 14.86 1.14
N GLU A 184 2.70 14.80 1.81
CA GLU A 184 3.01 13.73 2.76
C GLU A 184 2.16 13.82 4.04
N ILE A 185 1.62 15.00 4.38
CA ILE A 185 0.74 15.23 5.54
C ILE A 185 -0.54 14.40 5.43
N PHE A 186 -1.06 14.26 4.23
CA PHE A 186 -2.34 13.60 3.97
C PHE A 186 -2.23 12.08 3.82
N LYS A 187 -1.01 11.55 3.84
CA LYS A 187 -0.80 10.10 3.82
C LYS A 187 -1.06 9.50 5.20
N GLU A 188 -1.94 8.52 5.25
CA GLU A 188 -2.32 7.79 6.48
C GLU A 188 -1.11 7.23 7.23
N SER A 189 -0.12 6.70 6.50
CA SER A 189 1.12 6.14 7.05
C SER A 189 1.99 7.13 7.84
N ASN A 190 1.88 8.43 7.55
CA ASN A 190 2.76 9.45 8.12
C ASN A 190 2.17 10.15 9.34
N ARG A 191 0.89 9.94 9.60
CA ARG A 191 0.16 10.68 10.63
C ARG A 191 0.68 10.45 12.05
N GLU A 192 0.89 9.20 12.45
CA GLU A 192 1.43 8.91 13.79
C GLU A 192 2.79 9.57 14.03
N THR A 193 3.61 9.58 12.98
CA THR A 193 4.92 10.23 13.00
C THR A 193 4.81 11.75 13.09
N LEU A 194 3.84 12.36 12.39
CA LEU A 194 3.61 13.81 12.40
C LEU A 194 2.92 14.30 13.68
N SER A 195 2.05 13.49 14.28
CA SER A 195 1.37 13.79 15.54
C SER A 195 2.29 13.73 16.74
N ALA A 196 3.38 12.96 16.66
CA ALA A 196 4.40 12.90 17.70
C ALA A 196 5.23 14.19 17.64
N GLU A 197 4.74 15.25 18.29
CA GLU A 197 5.43 16.55 18.35
C GLU A 197 6.83 16.39 18.93
N ARG A 198 7.83 16.77 18.14
CA ARG A 198 9.23 16.83 18.56
C ARG A 198 9.76 18.24 18.34
N SER A 199 10.34 18.82 19.39
CA SER A 199 10.93 20.14 19.27
C SER A 199 12.13 20.13 18.32
N LYS A 200 12.35 21.24 17.63
CA LYS A 200 13.54 21.43 16.75
C LYS A 200 14.84 21.22 17.52
N ALA A 201 14.87 21.64 18.80
CA ALA A 201 16.01 21.43 19.69
C ALA A 201 16.28 19.92 19.94
N GLU A 202 15.23 19.13 20.14
CA GLU A 202 15.36 17.69 20.33
C GLU A 202 15.83 16.99 19.05
N LEU A 203 15.29 17.36 17.89
CA LEU A 203 15.72 16.85 16.60
C LEU A 203 17.21 17.15 16.34
N ASN A 204 17.63 18.39 16.57
CA ASN A 204 19.05 18.78 16.48
C ASN A 204 19.94 17.94 17.41
N ARG A 205 19.50 17.70 18.64
CA ARG A 205 20.24 16.88 19.61
C ARG A 205 20.38 15.43 19.15
N ILE A 206 19.29 14.83 18.65
CA ILE A 206 19.28 13.42 18.18
C ILE A 206 20.19 13.29 16.97
N VAL A 207 20.00 14.13 15.95
CA VAL A 207 20.78 14.10 14.71
C VAL A 207 22.24 14.44 14.97
N GLY A 208 22.53 15.44 15.82
CA GLY A 208 23.89 15.78 16.22
C GLY A 208 24.63 14.63 16.89
N LYS A 209 23.97 13.92 17.83
CA LYS A 209 24.55 12.72 18.48
C LYS A 209 24.79 11.58 17.47
N ALA A 210 23.82 11.31 16.59
CA ALA A 210 23.97 10.28 15.57
C ALA A 210 25.11 10.60 14.60
N THR A 211 25.17 11.85 14.12
CA THR A 211 26.23 12.35 13.23
C THR A 211 27.61 12.26 13.88
N GLY A 212 27.73 12.65 15.15
CA GLY A 212 28.99 12.53 15.90
C GLY A 212 29.49 11.08 16.00
N ARG A 213 28.58 10.16 16.34
CA ARG A 213 28.90 8.71 16.39
C ARG A 213 29.26 8.15 15.01
N ALA A 214 28.52 8.52 13.98
CA ALA A 214 28.81 8.07 12.61
C ALA A 214 30.17 8.58 12.13
N LYS A 215 30.48 9.86 12.38
CA LYS A 215 31.78 10.46 12.05
C LYS A 215 32.93 9.77 12.77
N ALA A 216 32.79 9.48 14.05
CA ALA A 216 33.79 8.72 14.82
C ALA A 216 34.00 7.32 14.23
N GLY A 217 32.92 6.58 13.94
CA GLY A 217 33.00 5.25 13.36
C GLY A 217 33.61 5.23 11.95
N LYS A 218 33.27 6.21 11.10
CA LYS A 218 33.84 6.38 9.76
C LYS A 218 35.35 6.70 9.86
N LYS A 219 35.77 7.52 10.85
CA LYS A 219 37.15 7.83 11.11
C LYS A 219 37.95 6.59 11.55
N GLU A 220 37.42 5.79 12.47
CA GLU A 220 38.04 4.53 12.89
C GLU A 220 38.17 3.52 11.73
N PHE A 221 37.18 3.47 10.82
CA PHE A 221 37.28 2.68 9.59
C PHE A 221 38.41 3.16 8.68
N GLN A 222 38.56 4.47 8.52
CA GLN A 222 39.64 5.09 7.76
C GLN A 222 41.01 4.82 8.39
N GLU A 223 41.13 4.91 9.71
CA GLU A 223 42.37 4.64 10.44
C GLU A 223 42.89 3.21 10.25
N LEU A 224 41.98 2.21 10.14
CA LEU A 224 42.34 0.84 9.77
C LEU A 224 42.94 0.77 8.36
N GLY A 225 42.35 1.48 7.41
CA GLY A 225 42.88 1.59 6.05
C GLY A 225 44.27 2.26 6.03
N VAL A 226 44.44 3.38 6.74
CA VAL A 226 45.70 4.10 6.86
C VAL A 226 46.78 3.20 7.50
N ARG A 227 46.42 2.46 8.54
CA ARG A 227 47.36 1.52 9.20
C ARG A 227 47.83 0.44 8.23
N ALA A 228 46.92 -0.13 7.42
CA ALA A 228 47.31 -1.13 6.43
C ALA A 228 48.22 -0.54 5.34
N MET A 229 47.90 0.67 4.85
CA MET A 229 48.72 1.36 3.85
C MET A 229 50.10 1.72 4.38
N ASN A 230 50.24 2.13 5.66
CA ASN A 230 51.52 2.42 6.29
C ASN A 230 52.38 1.16 6.39
N LEU A 231 51.82 0.00 6.77
CA LEU A 231 52.55 -1.27 6.77
C LEU A 231 53.09 -1.61 5.37
N MET A 232 52.25 -1.47 4.35
CA MET A 232 52.64 -1.70 2.96
C MET A 232 53.75 -0.75 2.51
N ASN A 233 53.60 0.55 2.77
CA ASN A 233 54.56 1.59 2.39
C ASN A 233 55.91 1.39 3.10
N THR A 234 55.94 1.04 4.40
CA THR A 234 57.15 0.81 5.16
C THR A 234 57.95 -0.37 4.60
N ALA A 235 57.27 -1.38 4.09
CA ALA A 235 57.90 -2.55 3.46
C ALA A 235 58.17 -2.39 1.94
N GLY A 236 57.86 -1.22 1.36
CA GLY A 236 58.01 -0.97 -0.08
C GLY A 236 57.05 -1.77 -0.95
N VAL A 237 55.94 -2.24 -0.38
CA VAL A 237 54.92 -3.06 -1.06
C VAL A 237 53.80 -2.18 -1.56
N THR A 238 53.32 -2.45 -2.78
CA THR A 238 52.23 -1.77 -3.42
C THR A 238 51.02 -2.69 -3.62
N THR A 239 49.88 -2.15 -3.99
CA THR A 239 48.69 -2.96 -4.30
C THR A 239 48.92 -3.91 -5.50
N ALA A 240 49.91 -3.63 -6.37
CA ALA A 240 50.26 -4.45 -7.53
C ALA A 240 50.99 -5.75 -7.16
N ASP A 241 51.55 -5.83 -5.96
CA ASP A 241 52.29 -7.00 -5.45
C ASP A 241 51.35 -8.11 -4.93
N PHE A 242 50.05 -7.81 -4.87
CA PHE A 242 49.01 -8.77 -4.49
C PHE A 242 48.32 -9.37 -5.73
N THR A 243 47.66 -10.51 -5.52
CA THR A 243 46.90 -11.20 -6.57
C THR A 243 45.85 -10.27 -7.19
N GLY A 244 45.82 -10.16 -8.52
CA GLY A 244 44.96 -9.23 -9.26
C GLY A 244 45.62 -7.89 -9.59
N LYS A 245 46.86 -7.65 -9.12
CA LYS A 245 47.65 -6.44 -9.43
C LYS A 245 46.88 -5.15 -9.14
N SER A 246 46.76 -4.26 -10.14
CA SER A 246 46.04 -3.00 -10.00
C SER A 246 44.52 -3.14 -9.67
N ARG A 247 43.96 -4.31 -9.92
CA ARG A 247 42.56 -4.66 -9.57
C ARG A 247 42.50 -5.58 -8.35
N SER A 248 43.59 -5.63 -7.54
CA SER A 248 43.65 -6.49 -6.40
C SER A 248 42.67 -6.05 -5.28
N PHE A 249 42.32 -7.03 -4.44
CA PHE A 249 41.54 -6.75 -3.23
C PHE A 249 42.26 -5.77 -2.28
N ALA A 250 43.56 -5.63 -2.35
CA ALA A 250 44.35 -4.69 -1.57
C ALA A 250 44.00 -3.22 -1.87
N GLY A 251 43.41 -2.92 -3.04
CA GLY A 251 42.82 -1.62 -3.34
C GLY A 251 41.72 -1.20 -2.34
N TYR A 252 41.17 -2.15 -1.59
CA TYR A 252 40.19 -1.86 -0.54
C TYR A 252 40.81 -1.11 0.65
N PHE A 253 42.10 -1.42 1.01
CA PHE A 253 42.85 -0.65 2.01
C PHE A 253 43.06 0.81 1.56
N ALA A 254 43.44 1.01 0.30
CA ALA A 254 43.63 2.36 -0.24
C ALA A 254 42.34 3.17 -0.24
N ALA A 255 41.23 2.55 -0.65
CA ALA A 255 39.91 3.19 -0.60
C ALA A 255 39.50 3.56 0.84
N ALA A 256 39.67 2.64 1.79
CA ALA A 256 39.40 2.90 3.19
C ALA A 256 40.30 4.02 3.76
N ALA A 257 41.60 4.02 3.45
CA ALA A 257 42.55 5.07 3.86
C ALA A 257 42.17 6.44 3.29
N ALA A 258 41.63 6.50 2.07
CA ALA A 258 41.11 7.71 1.47
C ALA A 258 39.76 8.17 2.11
N GLY A 259 39.20 7.40 3.03
CA GLY A 259 37.89 7.68 3.66
C GLY A 259 36.70 7.24 2.84
N GLU A 260 36.90 6.47 1.78
CA GLU A 260 35.82 5.94 0.95
C GLU A 260 35.14 4.73 1.63
N ILE A 261 33.85 4.83 1.86
CA ILE A 261 33.04 3.74 2.43
C ILE A 261 32.44 2.91 1.30
N LYS A 262 33.12 1.85 0.89
CA LYS A 262 32.69 0.93 -0.17
C LYS A 262 32.29 -0.43 0.40
N ALA A 263 31.31 -1.08 -0.22
CA ALA A 263 30.97 -2.45 0.12
C ALA A 263 32.14 -3.40 -0.23
N PRO A 264 32.56 -4.29 0.69
CA PRO A 264 33.57 -5.28 0.38
C PRO A 264 33.04 -6.25 -0.68
N THR A 265 33.78 -6.40 -1.77
CA THR A 265 33.44 -7.34 -2.86
C THR A 265 33.54 -8.79 -2.38
N ALA A 266 32.99 -9.74 -3.15
CA ALA A 266 33.11 -11.16 -2.85
C ALA A 266 34.60 -11.60 -2.71
N THR A 267 35.48 -11.04 -3.54
CA THR A 267 36.94 -11.29 -3.46
C THR A 267 37.52 -10.74 -2.19
N VAL A 268 37.19 -9.50 -1.80
CA VAL A 268 37.65 -8.89 -0.53
C VAL A 268 37.23 -9.75 0.67
N ARG A 269 35.97 -10.20 0.68
CA ARG A 269 35.43 -11.07 1.75
C ARG A 269 36.13 -12.44 1.78
N LYS A 270 36.39 -13.05 0.64
CA LYS A 270 37.16 -14.31 0.56
C LYS A 270 38.55 -14.12 1.13
N MET A 271 39.25 -13.06 0.73
CA MET A 271 40.64 -12.80 1.20
C MET A 271 40.68 -12.36 2.69
N SER A 272 39.61 -11.77 3.22
CA SER A 272 39.51 -11.47 4.65
C SER A 272 39.42 -12.72 5.54
N ALA A 273 38.99 -13.85 4.98
CA ALA A 273 38.82 -15.11 5.72
C ALA A 273 40.02 -16.06 5.64
N THR A 274 40.97 -15.81 4.75
CA THR A 274 42.15 -16.68 4.54
C THR A 274 43.42 -15.88 4.28
N THR A 275 44.55 -16.46 4.58
CA THR A 275 45.87 -15.93 4.20
C THR A 275 46.38 -16.52 2.88
N GLU A 276 45.72 -17.54 2.36
CA GLU A 276 46.12 -18.20 1.10
C GLU A 276 45.67 -17.40 -0.12
N GLY A 277 46.50 -17.38 -1.16
CA GLY A 277 46.17 -16.75 -2.44
C GLY A 277 46.28 -15.22 -2.46
N TRP A 278 46.85 -14.60 -1.43
CA TRP A 278 47.03 -13.15 -1.37
C TRP A 278 48.06 -12.64 -2.37
N CYS A 279 49.14 -13.37 -2.56
CA CYS A 279 50.26 -13.04 -3.46
C CYS A 279 50.97 -14.29 -3.93
N ALA A 280 51.92 -14.15 -4.86
CA ALA A 280 52.83 -15.22 -5.28
C ALA A 280 53.82 -15.56 -4.17
N LYS A 281 54.39 -16.77 -4.22
CA LYS A 281 55.31 -17.25 -3.19
C LYS A 281 56.64 -16.45 -3.09
N ASP A 282 57.00 -15.78 -4.16
CA ASP A 282 58.17 -14.91 -4.31
C ASP A 282 57.84 -13.41 -4.17
N SER A 283 56.60 -13.07 -3.84
CA SER A 283 56.17 -11.69 -3.70
C SER A 283 56.76 -11.04 -2.45
N PRO A 284 57.20 -9.77 -2.50
CA PRO A 284 57.64 -8.99 -1.34
C PRO A 284 56.50 -8.75 -0.35
N ALA A 285 55.25 -8.95 -0.75
CA ALA A 285 54.07 -8.81 0.12
C ALA A 285 53.86 -10.02 1.06
N LEU A 286 54.47 -11.18 0.79
CA LEU A 286 54.23 -12.41 1.55
C LEU A 286 54.45 -12.29 3.06
N PRO A 287 55.51 -11.64 3.58
CA PRO A 287 55.73 -11.47 5.02
C PRO A 287 54.61 -10.63 5.70
N LEU A 288 53.97 -9.71 4.94
CA LEU A 288 52.97 -8.81 5.48
C LEU A 288 51.57 -9.42 5.56
N VAL A 289 51.34 -10.55 4.91
CA VAL A 289 49.99 -11.16 4.82
C VAL A 289 49.42 -11.44 6.22
N ALA A 290 50.29 -11.93 7.16
CA ALA A 290 49.87 -12.23 8.53
C ALA A 290 49.43 -11.00 9.33
N GLU A 291 49.94 -9.80 9.00
CA GLU A 291 49.57 -8.54 9.65
C GLU A 291 48.40 -7.84 8.94
N LEU A 292 48.32 -7.96 7.62
CA LEU A 292 47.29 -7.29 6.81
C LEU A 292 45.96 -8.04 6.83
N GLN A 293 45.95 -9.38 6.90
CA GLN A 293 44.69 -10.16 6.90
C GLN A 293 43.78 -9.80 8.07
N PRO A 294 44.24 -9.67 9.33
CA PRO A 294 43.38 -9.24 10.44
C PRO A 294 42.79 -7.84 10.23
N LEU A 295 43.56 -6.92 9.61
CA LEU A 295 43.06 -5.58 9.28
C LEU A 295 41.96 -5.62 8.21
N LEU A 296 42.11 -6.47 7.18
CA LEU A 296 41.10 -6.68 6.17
C LEU A 296 39.81 -7.29 6.77
N ALA A 297 39.99 -8.28 7.65
CA ALA A 297 38.86 -8.91 8.35
C ALA A 297 38.11 -7.90 9.24
N GLU A 298 38.83 -7.05 10.00
CA GLU A 298 38.22 -6.02 10.84
C GLU A 298 37.52 -4.94 9.98
N LEU A 299 38.10 -4.52 8.84
CA LEU A 299 37.46 -3.60 7.90
C LEU A 299 36.11 -4.17 7.38
N CYS A 300 36.09 -5.43 6.96
CA CYS A 300 34.85 -6.10 6.51
C CYS A 300 33.82 -6.19 7.65
N ALA A 301 34.23 -6.64 8.83
CA ALA A 301 33.36 -6.77 9.98
C ALA A 301 32.80 -5.42 10.45
N ARG A 302 33.63 -4.37 10.44
CA ARG A 302 33.21 -3.01 10.80
C ARG A 302 32.26 -2.42 9.79
N TYR A 303 32.50 -2.62 8.49
CA TYR A 303 31.55 -2.25 7.44
C TYR A 303 30.19 -2.90 7.70
N ASP A 304 30.12 -4.21 7.86
CA ASP A 304 28.88 -4.95 8.04
C ASP A 304 28.10 -4.53 9.29
N ARG A 305 28.79 -4.25 10.40
CA ARG A 305 28.16 -3.77 11.64
C ARG A 305 27.66 -2.34 11.56
N SER A 306 28.31 -1.49 10.77
CA SER A 306 28.12 -0.03 10.85
C SER A 306 27.41 0.60 9.66
N ILE A 307 27.44 -0.04 8.48
CA ILE A 307 26.92 0.57 7.24
C ILE A 307 25.45 1.00 7.35
N ARG A 308 24.62 0.17 7.98
CA ARG A 308 23.20 0.51 8.20
C ARG A 308 23.06 1.77 9.05
N PHE A 309 23.82 1.88 10.13
CA PHE A 309 23.81 3.05 11.00
C PHE A 309 24.32 4.30 10.27
N TRP A 310 25.40 4.19 9.51
CA TRP A 310 25.95 5.31 8.74
C TRP A 310 24.96 5.82 7.71
N ASN A 311 24.40 4.93 6.88
CA ASN A 311 23.41 5.30 5.87
C ASN A 311 22.14 5.90 6.50
N THR A 312 21.67 5.33 7.60
CA THR A 312 20.51 5.90 8.33
C THR A 312 20.82 7.28 8.88
N THR A 313 22.03 7.51 9.40
CA THR A 313 22.46 8.81 9.91
C THR A 313 22.57 9.84 8.78
N ASP A 314 23.11 9.45 7.63
CA ASP A 314 23.19 10.35 6.46
C ASP A 314 21.78 10.73 5.98
N LEU A 315 20.85 9.78 5.86
CA LEU A 315 19.44 10.05 5.52
C LEU A 315 18.72 10.93 6.57
N LEU A 316 18.98 10.69 7.86
CA LEU A 316 18.43 11.54 8.92
C LEU A 316 18.95 12.98 8.79
N ARG A 317 20.25 13.16 8.57
CA ARG A 317 20.86 14.47 8.41
C ARG A 317 20.29 15.24 7.20
N GLU A 318 20.03 14.55 6.11
CA GLU A 318 19.45 15.16 4.90
C GLU A 318 17.99 15.57 5.07
N ASN A 319 17.22 14.85 5.91
CA ASN A 319 15.77 14.99 5.92
C ASN A 319 15.17 15.59 7.21
N TYR A 320 15.92 15.68 8.33
CA TYR A 320 15.34 16.11 9.61
C TYR A 320 14.80 17.53 9.61
N ARG A 321 15.42 18.43 8.83
CA ARG A 321 14.94 19.83 8.70
C ARG A 321 13.64 19.89 7.91
N SER A 322 13.54 19.12 6.82
CA SER A 322 12.30 18.96 6.06
C SER A 322 11.19 18.37 6.92
N PHE A 323 11.53 17.38 7.77
CA PHE A 323 10.56 16.76 8.69
C PHE A 323 10.03 17.77 9.72
N ALA A 324 10.89 18.60 10.31
CA ALA A 324 10.45 19.64 11.25
C ALA A 324 9.53 20.67 10.59
N LEU A 325 9.87 21.10 9.37
CA LEU A 325 8.99 22.00 8.61
C LEU A 325 7.65 21.37 8.26
N LEU A 326 7.64 20.06 8.00
CA LEU A 326 6.42 19.30 7.76
C LEU A 326 5.53 19.24 9.00
N GLN A 327 6.13 19.12 10.21
CA GLN A 327 5.40 19.20 11.47
C GLN A 327 4.80 20.61 11.70
N ASP A 328 5.58 21.67 11.45
CA ASP A 328 5.08 23.05 11.54
C ASP A 328 3.90 23.27 10.56
N LEU A 329 4.04 22.79 9.32
CA LEU A 329 2.99 22.88 8.30
C LEU A 329 1.74 22.07 8.71
N TYR A 330 1.92 20.87 9.26
CA TYR A 330 0.81 20.08 9.78
C TYR A 330 0.07 20.81 10.92
N GLY A 331 0.79 21.46 11.82
CA GLY A 331 0.21 22.33 12.84
C GLY A 331 -0.62 23.46 12.25
N LYS A 332 -0.12 24.11 11.17
CA LYS A 332 -0.87 25.15 10.46
C LYS A 332 -2.11 24.64 9.74
N VAL A 333 -2.02 23.49 9.10
CA VAL A 333 -3.18 22.83 8.48
C VAL A 333 -4.26 22.57 9.54
N ARG A 334 -3.89 22.01 10.69
CA ARG A 334 -4.85 21.75 11.79
C ARG A 334 -5.48 23.04 12.33
N GLN A 335 -4.66 24.07 12.55
CA GLN A 335 -5.13 25.37 13.00
C GLN A 335 -6.14 25.97 12.01
N MET A 336 -5.79 26.00 10.73
CA MET A 336 -6.66 26.54 9.68
C MET A 336 -7.96 25.75 9.56
N CYS A 337 -7.89 24.41 9.62
CA CYS A 337 -9.08 23.58 9.61
C CYS A 337 -10.01 23.88 10.80
N SER A 338 -9.45 24.16 11.98
CA SER A 338 -10.21 24.57 13.16
C SER A 338 -10.83 25.96 13.00
N ASP A 339 -10.05 26.93 12.51
CA ASP A 339 -10.49 28.32 12.37
C ASP A 339 -11.58 28.50 11.28
N GLU A 340 -11.48 27.76 10.18
CA GLU A 340 -12.46 27.79 9.09
C GLU A 340 -13.61 26.77 9.27
N ASN A 341 -13.67 26.01 10.37
CA ASN A 341 -14.62 24.90 10.58
C ASN A 341 -14.62 23.89 9.42
N VAL A 342 -13.44 23.54 8.94
CA VAL A 342 -13.23 22.61 7.82
C VAL A 342 -12.61 21.32 8.34
N MET A 343 -13.10 20.19 7.87
CA MET A 343 -12.51 18.87 8.13
C MET A 343 -11.99 18.27 6.83
N MET A 344 -10.74 17.86 6.83
CA MET A 344 -10.17 17.15 5.69
C MET A 344 -10.75 15.73 5.59
N LEU A 345 -11.10 15.32 4.37
CA LEU A 345 -11.61 13.97 4.12
C LEU A 345 -10.64 12.87 4.60
N SER A 346 -9.34 13.11 4.47
CA SER A 346 -8.29 12.19 4.96
C SER A 346 -8.28 12.05 6.49
N GLU A 347 -8.79 13.05 7.24
CA GLU A 347 -8.85 13.01 8.69
C GLU A 347 -10.08 12.30 9.24
N THR A 348 -11.17 12.28 8.46
CA THR A 348 -12.44 11.68 8.89
C THR A 348 -12.30 10.22 9.32
N LYS A 349 -11.51 9.44 8.57
CA LYS A 349 -11.27 8.00 8.83
C LYS A 349 -10.59 7.76 10.19
N ASN A 350 -9.69 8.64 10.57
CA ASN A 350 -8.90 8.50 11.80
C ASN A 350 -9.68 8.93 13.04
N ILE A 351 -10.37 10.06 12.96
CA ILE A 351 -11.25 10.52 14.05
C ILE A 351 -12.30 9.45 14.33
N LEU A 352 -12.86 8.88 13.27
CA LEU A 352 -13.83 7.82 13.39
C LEU A 352 -13.24 6.54 13.97
N SER A 353 -12.00 6.16 13.58
CA SER A 353 -11.30 4.98 14.12
C SER A 353 -11.09 5.10 15.63
N GLU A 354 -10.67 6.26 16.10
CA GLU A 354 -10.49 6.51 17.53
C GLU A 354 -11.83 6.43 18.27
N PHE A 355 -12.88 6.98 17.67
CA PHE A 355 -14.22 6.95 18.24
C PHE A 355 -14.83 5.54 18.28
N ILE A 356 -14.75 4.79 17.17
CA ILE A 356 -15.30 3.42 17.07
C ILE A 356 -14.59 2.47 18.05
N ARG A 357 -13.29 2.65 18.29
CA ARG A 357 -12.54 1.81 19.26
C ARG A 357 -13.04 1.97 20.70
N HIS A 358 -13.63 3.11 21.04
CA HIS A 358 -14.09 3.42 22.39
C HIS A 358 -15.59 3.25 22.59
N ASN A 359 -16.34 2.91 21.53
CA ASN A 359 -17.79 2.79 21.58
C ASN A 359 -18.28 1.48 20.98
N ASP A 360 -19.36 0.94 21.52
CA ASP A 360 -19.97 -0.28 21.03
C ASP A 360 -20.78 -0.06 19.74
N ALA A 361 -20.82 -1.06 18.86
CA ALA A 361 -21.57 -1.02 17.62
C ALA A 361 -23.08 -0.67 17.79
N PRO A 362 -23.81 -1.13 18.81
CA PRO A 362 -25.19 -0.72 19.06
C PRO A 362 -25.35 0.78 19.23
N PHE A 363 -24.47 1.45 19.96
CA PHE A 363 -24.48 2.90 20.16
C PHE A 363 -24.26 3.65 18.83
N ILE A 364 -23.36 3.14 17.99
CA ILE A 364 -23.12 3.70 16.65
C ILE A 364 -24.40 3.62 15.81
N TYR A 365 -25.09 2.48 15.82
CA TYR A 365 -26.35 2.30 15.06
C TYR A 365 -27.49 3.16 15.56
N GLU A 366 -27.62 3.34 16.87
CA GLU A 366 -28.63 4.21 17.48
C GLU A 366 -28.49 5.64 16.95
N LYS A 367 -27.28 6.17 16.90
CA LYS A 367 -26.99 7.52 16.43
C LYS A 367 -27.16 7.69 14.92
N VAL A 368 -26.71 6.71 14.15
CA VAL A 368 -26.87 6.73 12.68
C VAL A 368 -28.35 6.59 12.27
N GLY A 369 -29.21 6.17 13.21
CA GLY A 369 -30.64 5.97 12.97
C GLY A 369 -30.97 4.80 12.04
N ASN A 370 -30.01 3.93 11.79
CA ASN A 370 -30.20 2.71 11.01
C ASN A 370 -29.24 1.62 11.50
N ARG A 371 -29.76 0.41 11.60
CA ARG A 371 -28.99 -0.79 11.95
C ARG A 371 -28.77 -1.63 10.70
N TYR A 372 -27.54 -2.08 10.48
CA TYR A 372 -27.20 -2.96 9.38
C TYR A 372 -26.92 -4.37 9.88
N ASP A 373 -27.66 -5.33 9.33
CA ASP A 373 -27.54 -6.75 9.66
C ASP A 373 -26.80 -7.54 8.56
N ARG A 374 -26.64 -6.92 7.38
CA ARG A 374 -25.95 -7.48 6.22
C ARG A 374 -24.97 -6.45 5.65
N PHE A 375 -23.73 -6.88 5.46
CA PHE A 375 -22.66 -6.08 4.86
C PHE A 375 -22.18 -6.72 3.57
N MET A 376 -22.08 -5.93 2.52
CA MET A 376 -21.56 -6.33 1.21
C MET A 376 -20.49 -5.33 0.79
N ILE A 377 -19.24 -5.76 0.72
CA ILE A 377 -18.10 -4.88 0.44
C ILE A 377 -17.46 -5.33 -0.88
N ASP A 378 -17.48 -4.46 -1.89
CA ASP A 378 -16.87 -4.69 -3.20
C ASP A 378 -15.53 -3.97 -3.33
N GLU A 379 -14.67 -4.45 -4.24
CA GLU A 379 -13.31 -3.95 -4.49
C GLU A 379 -12.47 -3.84 -3.21
N PHE A 380 -12.61 -4.83 -2.34
CA PHE A 380 -12.05 -4.82 -0.97
C PHE A 380 -10.52 -4.76 -0.94
N GLN A 381 -9.82 -5.17 -2.00
CA GLN A 381 -8.36 -5.08 -2.10
C GLN A 381 -7.81 -3.64 -2.05
N ASP A 382 -8.68 -2.65 -2.26
CA ASP A 382 -8.31 -1.23 -2.22
C ASP A 382 -8.64 -0.56 -0.87
N THR A 383 -9.20 -1.33 0.07
CA THR A 383 -9.52 -0.87 1.44
C THR A 383 -8.25 -0.61 2.23
N SER A 384 -8.20 0.52 2.94
CA SER A 384 -7.09 0.86 3.83
C SER A 384 -7.18 0.15 5.18
N THR A 385 -6.06 0.08 5.90
CA THR A 385 -6.03 -0.50 7.24
C THR A 385 -7.01 0.20 8.19
N ARG A 386 -7.13 1.53 8.13
CA ARG A 386 -8.07 2.29 8.97
C ARG A 386 -9.53 2.04 8.61
N GLU A 387 -9.86 1.96 7.35
CA GLU A 387 -11.21 1.60 6.90
C GLU A 387 -11.59 0.20 7.39
N TRP A 388 -10.67 -0.75 7.29
CA TRP A 388 -10.87 -2.09 7.82
C TRP A 388 -11.10 -2.09 9.34
N GLU A 389 -10.26 -1.39 10.11
CA GLU A 389 -10.40 -1.25 11.55
C GLU A 389 -11.75 -0.62 11.94
N ASN A 390 -12.26 0.31 11.13
CA ASN A 390 -13.58 0.92 11.33
C ASN A 390 -14.74 -0.03 11.01
N PHE A 391 -14.59 -0.91 10.02
CA PHE A 391 -15.60 -1.90 9.70
C PHE A 391 -15.65 -3.05 10.70
N LEU A 392 -14.51 -3.49 11.22
CA LEU A 392 -14.38 -4.73 11.97
C LEU A 392 -15.38 -4.86 13.15
N PRO A 393 -15.58 -3.84 14.01
CA PRO A 393 -16.57 -3.91 15.08
C PRO A 393 -18.02 -4.04 14.58
N LEU A 394 -18.35 -3.37 13.47
CA LEU A 394 -19.68 -3.42 12.87
C LEU A 394 -19.96 -4.80 12.26
N LEU A 395 -18.97 -5.35 11.55
CA LEU A 395 -19.03 -6.70 10.97
C LEU A 395 -19.13 -7.76 12.07
N GLY A 396 -18.32 -7.63 13.11
CA GLY A 396 -18.34 -8.53 14.27
C GLY A 396 -19.71 -8.54 14.96
N ASN A 397 -20.32 -7.37 15.15
CA ASN A 397 -21.66 -7.26 15.71
C ASN A 397 -22.73 -7.92 14.82
N ALA A 398 -22.70 -7.70 13.49
CA ALA A 398 -23.63 -8.34 12.56
C ALA A 398 -23.48 -9.87 12.55
N MET A 399 -22.24 -10.35 12.61
CA MET A 399 -21.94 -11.79 12.68
C MET A 399 -22.41 -12.41 14.01
N ALA A 400 -22.29 -11.69 15.12
CA ALA A 400 -22.72 -12.18 16.42
C ALA A 400 -24.25 -12.36 16.51
N GLN A 401 -25.00 -11.52 15.79
CA GLN A 401 -26.47 -11.50 15.83
C GLN A 401 -27.14 -12.36 14.76
N SER A 402 -26.39 -12.98 13.86
CA SER A 402 -26.94 -13.79 12.76
C SER A 402 -26.29 -15.16 12.70
N GLU A 403 -27.11 -16.20 12.52
CA GLU A 403 -26.63 -17.55 12.19
C GLU A 403 -26.36 -17.73 10.69
N GLN A 404 -26.92 -16.87 9.87
CA GLN A 404 -26.73 -16.85 8.42
C GLN A 404 -25.54 -15.96 8.03
N THR A 405 -25.11 -16.06 6.75
CA THR A 405 -24.06 -15.19 6.20
C THR A 405 -24.49 -13.73 6.22
N SER A 406 -23.89 -12.96 7.10
CA SER A 406 -24.16 -11.52 7.31
C SER A 406 -23.11 -10.62 6.68
N VAL A 407 -21.93 -11.16 6.35
CA VAL A 407 -20.82 -10.42 5.76
C VAL A 407 -20.40 -11.07 4.45
N LEU A 408 -20.39 -10.30 3.38
CA LEU A 408 -19.88 -10.67 2.06
C LEU A 408 -18.79 -9.68 1.64
N ILE A 409 -17.57 -10.17 1.51
CA ILE A 409 -16.42 -9.41 1.04
C ILE A 409 -16.05 -9.92 -0.34
N VAL A 410 -15.89 -9.02 -1.31
CA VAL A 410 -15.53 -9.35 -2.68
C VAL A 410 -14.32 -8.53 -3.10
N GLY A 411 -13.32 -9.18 -3.68
CA GLY A 411 -12.12 -8.49 -4.12
C GLY A 411 -11.17 -9.38 -4.92
N ASP A 412 -10.11 -8.77 -5.44
CA ASP A 412 -9.04 -9.44 -6.14
C ASP A 412 -7.69 -8.81 -5.79
N ILE A 413 -6.88 -9.50 -5.00
CA ILE A 413 -5.56 -9.00 -4.59
C ILE A 413 -4.67 -8.58 -5.76
N LYS A 414 -4.85 -9.23 -6.93
CA LYS A 414 -4.10 -8.95 -8.16
C LYS A 414 -4.50 -7.63 -8.85
N GLN A 415 -5.65 -7.05 -8.45
CA GLN A 415 -6.16 -5.77 -8.94
C GLN A 415 -5.92 -4.61 -7.98
N SER A 416 -5.21 -4.82 -6.87
CA SER A 416 -4.87 -3.74 -5.92
C SER A 416 -3.87 -2.77 -6.55
N ILE A 417 -4.34 -1.56 -6.87
CA ILE A 417 -3.55 -0.49 -7.50
C ILE A 417 -3.58 0.82 -6.71
N TYR A 418 -4.26 0.86 -5.57
CA TYR A 418 -4.45 2.07 -4.76
C TYR A 418 -3.61 2.09 -3.48
N ARG A 419 -2.43 1.42 -3.50
CA ARG A 419 -1.51 1.45 -2.35
C ARG A 419 -1.07 2.88 -1.99
N TRP A 420 -0.93 3.75 -2.97
CA TRP A 420 -0.62 5.16 -2.79
C TRP A 420 -1.72 5.95 -2.04
N ARG A 421 -2.96 5.43 -1.99
CA ARG A 421 -4.08 5.95 -1.18
C ARG A 421 -4.25 5.22 0.16
N GLY A 422 -3.31 4.37 0.55
CA GLY A 422 -3.37 3.59 1.78
C GLY A 422 -4.05 2.21 1.63
N GLY A 423 -4.46 1.81 0.42
CA GLY A 423 -4.99 0.47 0.17
C GLY A 423 -3.98 -0.62 0.56
N ASP A 424 -4.44 -1.64 1.27
CA ASP A 424 -3.62 -2.73 1.79
C ASP A 424 -4.20 -4.10 1.38
N TRP A 425 -3.65 -4.67 0.31
CA TRP A 425 -4.09 -5.95 -0.23
C TRP A 425 -3.90 -7.13 0.74
N GLU A 426 -3.01 -7.00 1.74
CA GLU A 426 -2.78 -8.04 2.75
C GLU A 426 -4.00 -8.25 3.65
N ILE A 427 -4.85 -7.23 3.78
CA ILE A 427 -6.11 -7.34 4.53
C ILE A 427 -6.97 -8.43 3.88
N LEU A 428 -7.19 -8.36 2.56
CA LEU A 428 -7.95 -9.37 1.83
C LEU A 428 -7.23 -10.73 1.80
N HIS A 429 -5.90 -10.72 1.66
CA HIS A 429 -5.11 -11.93 1.49
C HIS A 429 -5.08 -12.80 2.76
N ARG A 430 -4.88 -12.18 3.93
CA ARG A 430 -4.59 -12.93 5.18
C ARG A 430 -5.37 -12.44 6.39
N ARG A 431 -5.57 -11.11 6.52
CA ARG A 431 -6.07 -10.52 7.76
C ARG A 431 -7.58 -10.68 7.93
N ALA A 432 -8.37 -10.46 6.90
CA ALA A 432 -9.82 -10.45 7.00
C ALA A 432 -10.38 -11.78 7.51
N ALA A 433 -9.97 -12.92 6.95
CA ALA A 433 -10.43 -14.24 7.42
C ALA A 433 -10.03 -14.50 8.88
N ARG A 434 -8.79 -14.14 9.25
CA ARG A 434 -8.27 -14.34 10.61
C ARG A 434 -9.00 -13.44 11.63
N GLU A 435 -9.18 -12.16 11.31
CA GLU A 435 -9.76 -11.17 12.23
C GLU A 435 -11.29 -11.30 12.36
N LEU A 436 -11.98 -11.81 11.33
CA LEU A 436 -13.41 -12.21 11.42
C LEU A 436 -13.61 -13.58 12.07
N GLY A 437 -12.55 -14.35 12.27
CA GLY A 437 -12.57 -15.70 12.81
C GLY A 437 -12.65 -16.76 11.71
N GLU A 438 -11.57 -17.51 11.51
CA GLU A 438 -11.44 -18.54 10.45
C GLU A 438 -12.55 -19.60 10.50
N ALA A 439 -12.98 -20.01 11.70
CA ALA A 439 -14.06 -20.99 11.87
C ALA A 439 -15.43 -20.46 11.41
N SER A 440 -15.61 -19.14 11.32
CA SER A 440 -16.86 -18.47 10.94
C SER A 440 -16.82 -17.91 9.51
N THR A 441 -15.66 -17.97 8.84
CA THR A 441 -15.41 -17.36 7.54
C THR A 441 -15.12 -18.41 6.48
N GLU A 442 -15.81 -18.30 5.35
CA GLU A 442 -15.59 -19.13 4.16
C GLU A 442 -14.91 -18.30 3.08
N THR A 443 -13.78 -18.77 2.56
CA THR A 443 -13.10 -18.15 1.42
C THR A 443 -13.32 -18.97 0.16
N ILE A 444 -13.87 -18.35 -0.88
CA ILE A 444 -14.19 -18.97 -2.16
C ILE A 444 -13.43 -18.29 -3.27
N HIS A 445 -12.79 -19.05 -4.15
CA HIS A 445 -12.10 -18.56 -5.34
C HIS A 445 -12.99 -18.74 -6.57
N LEU A 446 -13.33 -17.64 -7.25
CA LEU A 446 -14.11 -17.66 -8.47
C LEU A 446 -13.19 -17.92 -9.66
N LYS A 447 -13.22 -19.16 -10.16
CA LYS A 447 -12.31 -19.65 -11.23
C LYS A 447 -12.86 -19.44 -12.64
N GLU A 448 -14.12 -19.06 -12.80
CA GLU A 448 -14.76 -18.92 -14.10
C GLU A 448 -14.58 -17.51 -14.67
N ASN A 449 -14.31 -17.41 -15.97
CA ASN A 449 -14.24 -16.13 -16.68
C ASN A 449 -15.39 -16.03 -17.68
N PHE A 450 -16.28 -15.03 -17.47
CA PHE A 450 -17.43 -14.75 -18.31
C PHE A 450 -17.20 -13.58 -19.27
N ARG A 451 -16.04 -12.91 -19.18
CA ARG A 451 -15.69 -11.72 -19.97
C ARG A 451 -15.01 -12.06 -21.26
N SER A 452 -13.98 -12.91 -21.21
CA SER A 452 -13.03 -13.15 -22.29
C SER A 452 -13.24 -14.50 -22.96
N LEU A 453 -12.88 -14.58 -24.24
CA LEU A 453 -12.93 -15.82 -25.03
C LEU A 453 -11.80 -16.80 -24.61
N PRO A 454 -11.95 -18.09 -24.91
CA PRO A 454 -11.04 -19.13 -24.39
C PRO A 454 -9.57 -18.89 -24.65
N LEU A 455 -9.20 -18.52 -25.87
CA LEU A 455 -7.79 -18.31 -26.24
C LEU A 455 -7.13 -17.16 -25.44
N VAL A 456 -7.89 -16.09 -25.14
CA VAL A 456 -7.40 -14.97 -24.35
C VAL A 456 -7.20 -15.40 -22.90
N VAL A 457 -8.13 -16.17 -22.33
CA VAL A 457 -8.02 -16.69 -20.97
C VAL A 457 -6.83 -17.65 -20.85
N GLU A 458 -6.67 -18.56 -21.80
CA GLU A 458 -5.54 -19.50 -21.82
C GLU A 458 -4.20 -18.78 -21.92
N PHE A 459 -4.11 -17.79 -22.83
CA PHE A 459 -2.91 -16.96 -22.96
C PHE A 459 -2.56 -16.26 -21.65
N ASN A 460 -3.53 -15.61 -21.00
CA ASN A 460 -3.33 -14.92 -19.74
C ASN A 460 -2.89 -15.88 -18.62
N ASN A 461 -3.53 -17.05 -18.50
CA ASN A 461 -3.14 -18.07 -17.53
C ASN A 461 -1.68 -18.49 -17.70
N ARG A 462 -1.27 -18.76 -18.94
CA ARG A 462 0.10 -19.20 -19.24
C ARG A 462 1.11 -18.07 -19.03
N MET A 463 0.81 -16.88 -19.52
CA MET A 463 1.70 -15.72 -19.41
C MET A 463 1.90 -15.32 -17.94
N ILE A 464 0.82 -15.12 -17.20
CA ILE A 464 0.88 -14.75 -15.78
C ILE A 464 1.63 -15.83 -14.98
N GLY A 465 1.34 -17.11 -15.21
CA GLY A 465 2.04 -18.21 -14.54
C GLY A 465 3.55 -18.16 -14.77
N LYS A 466 3.99 -17.90 -16.00
CA LYS A 466 5.41 -17.81 -16.35
C LYS A 466 6.10 -16.56 -15.78
N VAL A 467 5.43 -15.41 -15.81
CA VAL A 467 5.95 -14.18 -15.20
C VAL A 467 6.11 -14.36 -13.70
N VAL A 468 5.09 -14.89 -13.01
CA VAL A 468 5.14 -15.12 -11.57
C VAL A 468 6.25 -16.11 -11.19
N GLU A 469 6.42 -17.20 -11.92
CA GLU A 469 7.50 -18.17 -11.71
C GLU A 469 8.89 -17.52 -11.83
N SER A 470 9.09 -16.72 -12.89
CA SER A 470 10.34 -16.02 -13.17
C SER A 470 10.64 -14.97 -12.08
N ASP A 471 9.66 -14.12 -11.77
CA ASP A 471 9.84 -13.01 -10.85
C ASP A 471 9.98 -13.51 -9.39
N ASN A 472 9.25 -14.56 -9.02
CA ASN A 472 9.40 -15.18 -7.70
C ASN A 472 10.77 -15.83 -7.54
N THR A 473 11.29 -16.46 -8.59
CA THR A 473 12.65 -17.01 -8.59
C THR A 473 13.69 -15.90 -8.44
N ALA A 474 13.55 -14.81 -9.19
CA ALA A 474 14.44 -13.64 -9.08
C ALA A 474 14.37 -12.99 -7.70
N LEU A 475 13.17 -12.83 -7.14
CA LEU A 475 12.97 -12.32 -5.79
C LEU A 475 13.67 -13.20 -4.76
N ASN A 476 13.48 -14.52 -4.80
CA ASN A 476 14.11 -15.44 -3.87
C ASN A 476 15.64 -15.43 -3.97
N GLN A 477 16.18 -15.27 -5.18
CA GLN A 477 17.63 -15.10 -5.37
C GLN A 477 18.13 -13.81 -4.77
N LEU A 478 17.43 -12.68 -4.94
CA LEU A 478 17.77 -11.41 -4.32
C LEU A 478 17.70 -11.50 -2.79
N LEU A 479 16.66 -12.13 -2.24
CA LEU A 479 16.53 -12.37 -0.80
C LEU A 479 17.65 -13.22 -0.24
N ALA A 480 18.09 -14.26 -0.96
CA ALA A 480 19.22 -15.12 -0.56
C ALA A 480 20.55 -14.36 -0.57
N GLN A 481 20.74 -13.44 -1.52
CA GLN A 481 21.95 -12.62 -1.66
C GLN A 481 21.93 -11.39 -0.75
N ALA A 482 20.79 -10.97 -0.24
CA ALA A 482 20.67 -9.81 0.62
C ALA A 482 21.49 -10.00 1.90
N PRO A 483 22.38 -9.05 2.25
CA PRO A 483 23.19 -9.18 3.46
C PRO A 483 22.29 -9.13 4.70
N PRO A 484 22.69 -9.79 5.81
CA PRO A 484 21.88 -9.88 7.04
C PRO A 484 21.48 -8.52 7.63
N HIS A 485 22.31 -7.49 7.43
CA HIS A 485 22.02 -6.14 7.92
C HIS A 485 21.00 -5.38 7.05
N ALA A 486 20.78 -5.77 5.80
CA ALA A 486 19.81 -5.13 4.92
C ALA A 486 18.38 -5.64 5.16
N LEU A 487 18.24 -6.93 5.46
CA LEU A 487 16.95 -7.56 5.67
C LEU A 487 17.02 -8.58 6.81
N GLY A 488 16.25 -8.37 7.88
CA GLY A 488 16.17 -9.28 9.01
C GLY A 488 15.59 -10.65 8.60
N GLY A 489 15.94 -11.71 9.36
CA GLY A 489 15.52 -13.09 9.05
C GLY A 489 14.01 -13.22 8.91
N LYS A 490 13.24 -12.65 9.84
CA LYS A 490 11.77 -12.69 9.81
C LYS A 490 11.18 -12.02 8.54
N ALA A 491 11.64 -10.82 8.20
CA ALA A 491 11.19 -10.13 7.00
C ALA A 491 11.57 -10.89 5.71
N ARG A 492 12.71 -11.59 5.72
CA ARG A 492 13.13 -12.43 4.61
C ARG A 492 12.21 -13.65 4.42
N GLU A 493 11.81 -14.28 5.51
CA GLU A 493 10.87 -15.41 5.48
C GLU A 493 9.49 -14.96 5.02
N GLU A 494 9.01 -13.80 5.49
CA GLU A 494 7.72 -13.23 5.11
C GLU A 494 7.66 -12.86 3.62
N LEU A 495 8.77 -12.41 3.03
CA LEU A 495 8.84 -12.05 1.61
C LEU A 495 9.10 -13.24 0.69
N ARG A 496 9.59 -14.35 1.23
CA ARG A 496 9.86 -15.55 0.45
C ARG A 496 8.56 -16.09 -0.14
N ASP A 497 8.59 -16.43 -1.42
CA ASP A 497 7.48 -17.00 -2.17
C ASP A 497 6.19 -16.16 -2.19
N THR A 498 6.24 -14.90 -1.74
CA THR A 498 5.07 -14.01 -1.65
C THR A 498 4.34 -13.84 -2.98
N LEU A 499 5.08 -13.72 -4.10
CA LEU A 499 4.47 -13.60 -5.43
C LEU A 499 3.76 -14.90 -5.82
N GLN A 500 4.37 -16.04 -5.58
CA GLN A 500 3.77 -17.34 -5.89
C GLN A 500 2.52 -17.60 -5.05
N GLU A 501 2.52 -17.23 -3.77
CA GLU A 501 1.34 -17.32 -2.91
C GLU A 501 0.21 -16.41 -3.35
N ALA A 502 0.51 -15.14 -3.66
CA ALA A 502 -0.48 -14.16 -4.07
C ALA A 502 -1.17 -14.55 -5.40
N TYR A 503 -0.46 -15.24 -6.28
CA TYR A 503 -0.97 -15.66 -7.60
C TYR A 503 -1.29 -17.15 -7.69
N ARG A 504 -1.32 -17.89 -6.58
CA ARG A 504 -1.59 -19.35 -6.55
C ARG A 504 -2.86 -19.72 -7.32
N GLU A 505 -3.93 -18.95 -7.16
CA GLU A 505 -5.24 -19.18 -7.77
C GLU A 505 -5.51 -18.22 -8.95
N HIS A 506 -4.49 -17.92 -9.77
CA HIS A 506 -4.63 -16.98 -10.89
C HIS A 506 -5.36 -17.57 -12.09
N ALA A 507 -5.30 -18.90 -12.27
CA ALA A 507 -5.82 -19.57 -13.45
C ALA A 507 -7.35 -19.56 -13.48
N GLN A 508 -7.91 -19.20 -14.64
CA GLN A 508 -9.35 -19.15 -14.88
C GLN A 508 -9.78 -20.10 -15.99
N SER A 509 -11.07 -20.49 -15.97
CA SER A 509 -11.73 -21.27 -17.01
C SER A 509 -12.69 -20.37 -17.78
N ALA A 510 -12.56 -20.30 -19.10
CA ALA A 510 -13.45 -19.49 -19.93
C ALA A 510 -14.86 -20.11 -19.99
N ARG A 511 -15.87 -19.30 -19.72
CA ARG A 511 -17.30 -19.65 -19.88
C ARG A 511 -17.95 -18.98 -21.09
N LYS A 512 -17.34 -17.88 -21.56
CA LYS A 512 -17.85 -17.18 -22.74
C LYS A 512 -17.63 -18.03 -23.98
N LYS A 513 -18.69 -18.22 -24.74
CA LYS A 513 -18.66 -18.86 -26.07
C LYS A 513 -18.81 -17.80 -27.14
N GLY A 514 -18.11 -17.96 -28.24
CA GLY A 514 -18.20 -17.11 -29.43
C GLY A 514 -18.01 -17.91 -30.70
N LEU A 515 -18.21 -17.30 -31.86
CA LEU A 515 -17.96 -17.92 -33.17
C LEU A 515 -16.49 -18.27 -33.36
N HIS A 516 -15.58 -17.54 -32.67
CA HIS A 516 -14.13 -17.76 -32.68
C HIS A 516 -13.62 -17.96 -31.26
N PRO A 517 -12.49 -18.67 -31.05
CA PRO A 517 -11.92 -18.90 -29.75
C PRO A 517 -11.27 -17.66 -29.09
N GLY A 518 -11.18 -16.55 -29.84
CA GLY A 518 -10.49 -15.32 -29.46
C GLY A 518 -9.23 -15.09 -30.29
N TYR A 519 -8.59 -13.96 -30.09
CA TYR A 519 -7.38 -13.58 -30.81
C TYR A 519 -6.36 -12.97 -29.86
N VAL A 520 -5.08 -13.36 -29.99
CA VAL A 520 -3.95 -12.78 -29.25
C VAL A 520 -2.85 -12.48 -30.28
N ASN A 521 -2.38 -11.24 -30.29
CA ASN A 521 -1.26 -10.82 -31.11
C ASN A 521 -0.10 -10.37 -30.21
N ILE A 522 1.10 -10.85 -30.49
CA ILE A 522 2.33 -10.48 -29.80
C ILE A 522 3.28 -9.88 -30.85
N THR A 523 3.61 -8.62 -30.68
CA THR A 523 4.58 -7.94 -31.56
C THR A 523 5.85 -7.67 -30.75
N HIS A 524 6.97 -8.20 -31.24
CA HIS A 524 8.29 -7.97 -30.66
C HIS A 524 9.00 -6.86 -31.44
N TYR A 525 9.45 -5.83 -30.75
CA TYR A 525 10.24 -4.75 -31.31
C TYR A 525 11.72 -4.99 -31.00
N ALA A 526 12.56 -5.01 -32.00
CA ALA A 526 14.01 -5.04 -31.86
C ALA A 526 14.52 -3.58 -31.77
N GLY A 527 15.07 -3.18 -30.60
CA GLY A 527 15.56 -1.82 -30.36
C GLY A 527 14.77 -1.11 -29.22
N GLU A 528 14.97 0.20 -29.12
CA GLU A 528 14.18 0.99 -28.19
C GLU A 528 12.69 0.93 -28.57
N PRO A 529 11.80 0.69 -27.57
CA PRO A 529 10.37 0.67 -27.87
C PRO A 529 9.96 2.02 -28.47
N PRO A 530 9.19 2.03 -29.56
CA PRO A 530 8.67 3.27 -30.11
C PRO A 530 7.90 3.98 -28.98
N LEU A 531 8.12 5.30 -28.84
CA LEU A 531 7.29 6.14 -27.98
C LEU A 531 5.82 5.90 -28.38
N ILE A 532 5.12 5.14 -27.57
CA ILE A 532 3.67 4.99 -27.73
C ILE A 532 3.10 6.36 -27.39
N GLU A 533 2.66 7.09 -28.40
CA GLU A 533 2.00 8.37 -28.17
C GLU A 533 0.84 8.19 -27.17
N PRO A 534 0.63 9.14 -26.25
CA PRO A 534 -0.46 9.07 -25.27
C PRO A 534 -1.84 8.81 -25.91
N VAL A 535 -2.02 9.20 -27.17
CA VAL A 535 -3.23 8.97 -27.97
C VAL A 535 -3.43 7.48 -28.26
N SER A 536 -2.37 6.73 -28.59
CA SER A 536 -2.44 5.29 -28.83
C SER A 536 -2.81 4.52 -27.56
N TYR A 537 -2.28 4.94 -26.41
CA TYR A 537 -2.62 4.37 -25.11
C TYR A 537 -4.06 4.70 -24.68
N THR A 538 -4.52 5.90 -24.92
CA THR A 538 -5.90 6.30 -24.65
C THR A 538 -6.88 5.56 -25.56
N HIS A 539 -6.49 5.31 -26.80
CA HIS A 539 -7.29 4.55 -27.77
C HIS A 539 -7.36 3.06 -27.39
N LEU A 540 -6.25 2.46 -26.98
CA LEU A 540 -6.23 1.11 -26.40
C LEU A 540 -7.07 1.02 -25.12
N ARG A 541 -7.05 2.03 -24.26
CA ARG A 541 -7.90 2.10 -23.07
C ARG A 541 -9.37 2.34 -23.37
N ALA A 542 -9.68 3.14 -24.39
CA ALA A 542 -11.05 3.31 -24.88
C ALA A 542 -11.58 2.01 -25.50
N HIS A 543 -10.68 1.20 -26.08
CA HIS A 543 -10.98 -0.16 -26.54
C HIS A 543 -10.86 -1.23 -25.46
N GLU A 544 -10.39 -0.91 -24.25
CA GLU A 544 -10.53 -1.74 -23.04
C GLU A 544 -11.93 -1.72 -22.45
N THR A 545 -12.74 -0.81 -22.80
CA THR A 545 -14.14 -1.13 -22.96
C THR A 545 -14.28 -2.01 -24.18
N LEU A 546 -13.43 -2.94 -24.30
CA LEU A 546 -13.31 -4.06 -25.22
C LEU A 546 -14.54 -4.96 -25.16
N ARG A 547 -15.71 -4.34 -25.11
CA ARG A 547 -16.96 -4.99 -25.45
C ARG A 547 -17.04 -5.42 -26.91
N HIS A 548 -16.07 -5.00 -27.74
CA HIS A 548 -16.13 -5.19 -29.19
C HIS A 548 -14.94 -5.91 -29.82
N LEU A 549 -13.89 -6.24 -29.07
CA LEU A 549 -12.72 -6.93 -29.62
C LEU A 549 -12.46 -8.33 -29.04
N VAL A 550 -13.41 -8.85 -28.24
CA VAL A 550 -13.31 -10.24 -27.76
C VAL A 550 -14.58 -11.00 -28.11
#